data_19f5171166e239d615ef2840d8b86ffe
#
_entry.id   19f5171166e239d615ef2840d8b86ffe
#
_cell.length_a   1.000
_cell.length_b   1.000
_cell.length_c   1.000
_cell.angle_alpha   90.00
_cell.angle_beta   90.00
_cell.angle_gamma   90.00
#
_symmetry.space_group_name_H-M   'P 1'
#
loop_
_entity.id
_entity.type
_entity.pdbx_description
1 polymer ?
#
loop_
_entity_poly.entity_id
_entity_poly.type
_entity_poly.pdbx_seq_one_letter_code
_entity_poly.pdbx_strand_id
1 'polypeptide(L)'
;MTRVVRFHRHGGPEVLRIEDVDLPEPAAGQVQIRVKALGLNRAEALLRQGAYIETAVFPSGLGLEAAGIVETVGEGVQGFAAGDTVSVIPPLSMVR
;
A
#
# COMPACT_ATOMS: atom_id res chain seq x y z
N MET A 1 -15.77 0.60 1.93
CA MET A 1 -14.66 1.38 2.52
C MET A 1 -13.54 0.47 2.95
N THR A 2 -12.34 0.93 2.83
CA THR A 2 -11.13 0.15 3.15
C THR A 2 -10.37 0.82 4.28
N ARG A 3 -9.89 0.04 5.24
CA ARG A 3 -9.04 0.55 6.30
C ARG A 3 -7.60 0.58 5.82
N VAL A 4 -6.95 1.72 6.01
CA VAL A 4 -5.54 1.89 5.68
C VAL A 4 -4.82 2.53 6.85
N VAL A 5 -3.52 2.24 6.98
CA VAL A 5 -2.66 2.94 7.92
C VAL A 5 -2.06 4.13 7.21
N ARG A 6 -2.23 5.31 7.78
CA ARG A 6 -1.72 6.56 7.24
C ARG A 6 -1.05 7.38 8.31
N PHE A 7 -0.22 8.32 7.88
CA PHE A 7 0.32 9.34 8.77
C PHE A 7 0.31 10.69 8.07
N HIS A 8 0.14 11.75 8.87
CA HIS A 8 -0.03 13.11 8.38
C HIS A 8 1.15 14.01 8.76
N ARG A 9 2.09 13.49 9.51
CA ARG A 9 3.34 14.16 9.89
C ARG A 9 4.39 13.12 10.24
N HIS A 10 5.64 13.51 10.19
CA HIS A 10 6.71 12.62 10.66
C HIS A 10 6.69 12.49 12.18
N GLY A 11 7.20 11.39 12.68
CA GLY A 11 7.29 11.17 14.11
C GLY A 11 7.45 9.70 14.48
N GLY A 12 7.19 9.40 15.73
CA GLY A 12 7.19 8.05 16.27
C GLY A 12 5.89 7.30 15.94
N PRO A 13 5.69 6.11 16.54
CA PRO A 13 4.50 5.30 16.24
C PRO A 13 3.17 6.01 16.49
N GLU A 14 3.15 7.02 17.35
CA GLU A 14 1.95 7.77 17.70
C GLU A 14 1.35 8.55 16.53
N VAL A 15 2.12 8.76 15.46
CA VAL A 15 1.59 9.46 14.27
C VAL A 15 0.81 8.56 13.33
N LEU A 16 0.88 7.25 13.53
CA LEU A 16 0.14 6.30 12.70
C LEU A 16 -1.33 6.30 13.06
N ARG A 17 -2.18 6.32 12.06
CA ARG A 17 -3.64 6.29 12.20
C ARG A 17 -4.22 5.24 11.27
N ILE A 18 -5.28 4.59 11.74
CA ILE A 18 -6.09 3.73 10.89
C ILE A 18 -7.27 4.57 10.41
N GLU A 19 -7.37 4.71 9.10
CA GLU A 19 -8.40 5.55 8.47
C GLU A 19 -9.19 4.73 7.46
N ASP A 20 -10.47 5.04 7.34
CA ASP A 20 -11.31 4.47 6.29
C ASP A 20 -11.21 5.34 5.05
N VAL A 21 -10.94 4.71 3.91
CA VAL A 21 -10.86 5.41 2.63
C VAL A 21 -11.67 4.65 1.58
N ASP A 22 -12.16 5.38 0.60
CA ASP A 22 -12.76 4.79 -0.59
C ASP A 22 -11.64 4.57 -1.61
N LEU A 23 -11.46 3.32 -2.03
CA LEU A 23 -10.50 3.02 -3.08
C LEU A 23 -11.16 3.16 -4.44
N PRO A 24 -10.50 3.86 -5.38
CA PRO A 24 -10.98 3.88 -6.76
C PRO A 24 -10.81 2.50 -7.39
N GLU A 25 -11.53 2.26 -8.49
CA GLU A 25 -11.29 1.09 -9.31
C GLU A 25 -9.84 1.10 -9.81
N PRO A 26 -9.22 -0.08 -10.01
CA PRO A 26 -7.85 -0.11 -10.49
C PRO A 26 -7.73 0.55 -11.86
N ALA A 27 -6.71 1.39 -12.01
CA ALA A 27 -6.40 2.02 -13.28
C ALA A 27 -5.87 0.99 -14.29
N ALA A 28 -5.71 1.40 -15.54
CA ALA A 28 -5.13 0.54 -16.58
C ALA A 28 -3.77 0.00 -16.10
N GLY A 29 -3.55 -1.29 -16.26
CA GLY A 29 -2.32 -1.97 -15.85
C GLY A 29 -2.22 -2.28 -14.37
N GLN A 30 -3.24 -1.97 -13.58
CA GLN A 30 -3.24 -2.21 -12.15
C GLN A 30 -4.20 -3.32 -11.75
N VAL A 31 -3.95 -3.94 -10.60
CA VAL A 31 -4.87 -4.89 -9.98
C VAL A 31 -5.17 -4.42 -8.56
N GLN A 32 -6.36 -4.76 -8.08
CA GLN A 32 -6.74 -4.53 -6.69
C GLN A 32 -6.67 -5.86 -5.95
N ILE A 33 -5.99 -5.85 -4.82
CA ILE A 33 -5.74 -7.06 -4.03
C ILE A 33 -6.50 -6.95 -2.72
N ARG A 34 -7.24 -8.02 -2.37
CA ARG A 34 -7.76 -8.19 -1.01
C ARG A 34 -6.62 -8.72 -0.17
N VAL A 35 -6.04 -7.87 0.65
CA VAL A 35 -4.86 -8.20 1.44
C VAL A 35 -5.21 -9.19 2.54
N LYS A 36 -4.43 -10.25 2.65
CA LYS A 36 -4.56 -11.27 3.70
C LYS A 36 -3.38 -11.24 4.67
N ALA A 37 -2.23 -10.74 4.25
CA ALA A 37 -1.06 -10.62 5.09
C ALA A 37 -0.21 -9.43 4.64
N LEU A 38 0.42 -8.78 5.60
CA LEU A 38 1.35 -7.66 5.36
C LEU A 38 2.69 -8.03 5.95
N GLY A 39 3.77 -7.73 5.22
CA GLY A 39 5.12 -7.80 5.76
C GLY A 39 5.52 -6.46 6.38
N LEU A 40 6.32 -6.49 7.42
CA LEU A 40 6.84 -5.29 8.07
C LEU A 40 8.31 -5.13 7.74
N ASN A 41 8.71 -3.92 7.44
CA ASN A 41 10.09 -3.60 7.03
C ASN A 41 10.57 -2.35 7.76
N ARG A 42 11.87 -2.30 8.06
CA ARG A 42 12.48 -1.13 8.72
C ARG A 42 12.33 0.14 7.90
N ALA A 43 12.31 0.03 6.57
CA ALA A 43 12.12 1.18 5.69
C ALA A 43 10.84 1.97 6.02
N GLU A 44 9.79 1.28 6.47
CA GLU A 44 8.54 1.93 6.86
C GLU A 44 8.73 2.83 8.07
N ALA A 45 9.51 2.40 9.05
CA ALA A 45 9.85 3.24 10.20
C ALA A 45 10.70 4.44 9.78
N LEU A 46 11.63 4.25 8.85
CA LEU A 46 12.47 5.34 8.33
C LEU A 46 11.62 6.37 7.60
N LEU A 47 10.67 5.95 6.77
CA LEU A 47 9.76 6.87 6.10
C LEU A 47 8.92 7.66 7.12
N ARG A 48 8.38 6.98 8.11
CA ARG A 48 7.59 7.62 9.17
C ARG A 48 8.41 8.68 9.91
N GLN A 49 9.68 8.41 10.16
CA GLN A 49 10.58 9.31 10.88
C GLN A 49 11.13 10.46 10.03
N GLY A 50 10.94 10.39 8.72
CA GLY A 50 11.51 11.38 7.80
C GLY A 50 12.98 11.11 7.43
N ALA A 51 13.47 9.89 7.67
CA ALA A 51 14.86 9.49 7.44
C ALA A 51 15.04 8.54 6.24
N TYR A 52 14.00 8.36 5.44
CA TYR A 52 14.05 7.49 4.27
C TYR A 52 14.49 8.30 3.03
N ILE A 53 14.90 7.57 1.98
CA ILE A 53 15.32 8.19 0.72
C ILE A 53 14.19 8.89 -0.01
N GLU A 54 12.94 8.46 0.21
CA GLU A 54 11.76 9.16 -0.30
C GLU A 54 11.26 10.17 0.72
N THR A 55 10.68 11.27 0.23
CA THR A 55 9.98 12.24 1.06
C THR A 55 8.49 11.90 1.05
N ALA A 56 7.90 11.77 2.21
CA ALA A 56 6.47 11.50 2.33
C ALA A 56 5.64 12.67 1.81
N VAL A 57 4.57 12.35 1.09
CA VAL A 57 3.54 13.33 0.70
C VAL A 57 2.33 13.05 1.57
N PHE A 58 1.97 14.02 2.42
CA PHE A 58 0.90 13.81 3.40
C PHE A 58 -0.50 14.05 2.82
N PRO A 59 -1.50 13.25 3.19
CA PRO A 59 -1.38 12.07 4.03
C PRO A 59 -0.67 10.93 3.28
N SER A 60 0.26 10.26 3.96
CA SER A 60 1.06 9.19 3.36
C SER A 60 0.62 7.83 3.89
N GLY A 61 0.53 6.87 2.99
CA GLY A 61 0.50 5.47 3.37
C GLY A 61 1.90 4.95 3.63
N LEU A 62 2.01 3.71 4.00
CA LEU A 62 3.27 2.96 4.04
C LEU A 62 3.06 1.49 3.74
N GLY A 63 4.16 0.83 3.44
CA GLY A 63 4.16 -0.61 3.21
C GLY A 63 4.90 -0.98 1.95
N LEU A 64 5.60 -2.10 2.01
CA LEU A 64 6.39 -2.64 0.90
C LEU A 64 5.93 -4.01 0.48
N GLU A 65 5.25 -4.75 1.35
CA GLU A 65 4.91 -6.14 1.12
C GLU A 65 3.47 -6.44 1.47
N ALA A 66 2.83 -7.24 0.64
CA ALA A 66 1.50 -7.76 0.91
C ALA A 66 1.33 -9.08 0.17
N ALA A 67 0.46 -9.92 0.69
CA ALA A 67 -0.02 -11.10 0.00
C ALA A 67 -1.53 -11.15 0.13
N GLY A 68 -2.20 -11.65 -0.88
CA GLY A 68 -3.64 -11.72 -0.88
C GLY A 68 -4.21 -12.30 -2.16
N ILE A 69 -5.44 -11.94 -2.41
CA ILE A 69 -6.22 -12.46 -3.54
C ILE A 69 -6.59 -11.29 -4.43
N VAL A 70 -6.37 -11.45 -5.74
CA VAL A 70 -6.80 -10.44 -6.72
C VAL A 70 -8.32 -10.32 -6.67
N GLU A 71 -8.81 -9.11 -6.46
CA GLU A 71 -10.24 -8.83 -6.39
C GLU A 71 -10.77 -8.31 -7.72
N THR A 72 -10.09 -7.34 -8.29
CA THR A 72 -10.42 -6.79 -9.61
C THR A 72 -9.14 -6.47 -10.38
N VAL A 73 -9.24 -6.45 -11.70
CA VAL A 73 -8.13 -6.10 -12.58
C VAL A 73 -8.51 -4.89 -13.40
N GLY A 74 -7.53 -4.01 -13.65
CA GLY A 74 -7.70 -2.85 -14.50
C GLY A 74 -7.62 -3.22 -15.98
N GLU A 75 -7.93 -2.26 -16.83
CA GLU A 75 -7.89 -2.45 -18.27
C GLU A 75 -6.47 -2.83 -18.74
N GLY A 76 -6.40 -3.76 -19.66
CA GLY A 76 -5.13 -4.18 -20.28
C GLY A 76 -4.27 -5.12 -19.43
N VAL A 77 -4.72 -5.50 -18.25
CA VAL A 77 -3.97 -6.45 -17.41
C VAL A 77 -4.04 -7.84 -18.03
N GLN A 78 -2.87 -8.45 -18.18
CA GLN A 78 -2.71 -9.82 -18.67
C GLN A 78 -1.96 -10.65 -17.62
N GLY A 79 -2.27 -11.94 -17.51
CA GLY A 79 -1.60 -12.84 -16.60
C GLY A 79 -2.15 -12.87 -15.19
N PHE A 80 -3.09 -12.00 -14.86
CA PHE A 80 -3.76 -11.97 -13.56
C PHE A 80 -5.27 -11.93 -13.75
N ALA A 81 -5.98 -12.63 -12.89
CA ALA A 81 -7.44 -12.66 -12.89
C ALA A 81 -7.97 -12.63 -11.46
N ALA A 82 -9.20 -12.18 -11.30
CA ALA A 82 -9.87 -12.21 -10.01
C ALA A 82 -9.85 -13.63 -9.44
N GLY A 83 -9.50 -13.76 -8.18
CA GLY A 83 -9.36 -15.03 -7.48
C GLY A 83 -7.93 -15.57 -7.41
N ASP A 84 -6.99 -14.99 -8.16
CA ASP A 84 -5.60 -15.43 -8.10
C ASP A 84 -4.96 -15.07 -6.75
N THR A 85 -4.18 -16.00 -6.20
CA THR A 85 -3.38 -15.75 -5.01
C THR A 85 -2.04 -15.13 -5.45
N VAL A 86 -1.72 -13.98 -4.88
CA VAL A 86 -0.55 -13.20 -5.29
C VAL A 86 0.21 -12.67 -4.09
N SER A 87 1.47 -12.32 -4.30
CA SER A 87 2.27 -11.53 -3.38
C SER A 87 2.88 -10.36 -4.12
N VAL A 88 3.10 -9.27 -3.42
CA VAL A 88 3.65 -8.05 -3.99
C VAL A 88 5.14 -8.02 -3.70
N ILE A 89 5.95 -7.83 -4.75
CA ILE A 89 7.36 -7.47 -4.57
C ILE A 89 7.42 -5.99 -4.16
N PRO A 90 8.51 -5.54 -3.50
CA PRO A 90 8.58 -4.15 -3.06
C PRO A 90 8.23 -3.17 -4.19
N PRO A 91 7.33 -2.23 -3.93
CA PRO A 91 6.95 -1.23 -4.93
C PRO A 91 8.08 -0.22 -5.15
N LEU A 92 7.95 0.55 -6.24
CA LEU A 92 8.91 1.62 -6.53
C LEU A 92 8.80 2.76 -5.51
N SER A 93 7.67 2.91 -4.85
CA SER A 93 7.44 3.97 -3.89
C SER A 93 6.40 3.55 -2.86
N MET A 94 6.65 3.91 -1.58
CA MET A 94 5.68 3.72 -0.51
C MET A 94 4.67 4.86 -0.40
N VAL A 95 4.96 6.01 -0.99
CA VAL A 95 4.15 7.22 -0.80
C VAL A 95 3.04 7.39 -1.82
N ARG A 96 2.95 6.47 -2.74
CA ARG A 96 1.96 6.53 -3.83
C ARG A 96 0.99 5.38 -3.78
#